data_c24a272e015baf87ab8cb4edfa59486f
#
_entry.id   c24a272e015baf87ab8cb4edfa59486f
#
_cell.length_a   1.000
_cell.length_b   1.000
_cell.length_c   1.000
_cell.angle_alpha   90.00
_cell.angle_beta   90.00
_cell.angle_gamma   90.00
#
_symmetry.space_group_name_H-M   'P 1'
#
loop_
_entity.id
_entity.type
_entity.pdbx_description
1 polymer ?
#
loop_
_entity_poly.entity_id
_entity_poly.type
_entity_poly.pdbx_seq_one_letter_code
_entity_poly.pdbx_strand_id
1 'polypeptide(L)'
;MAQKKQKYYVVWFGNPAGIYHSWKECQVAIKGISGAQYMSFESLPAAKIAYNKSYQDYKGKTPGKNKTLTLSQKAEYGQPNLYSIAVDAACSGNPGLMEYRGVDTQTQRQLFHQGPFDQATNNVGEFLALVHGLAFLKKEKSDRMIYSDSRIAIGWVKKKKCNTKLKKTTKNEVIFELISRAELWLKNNSYSSFIVKWETKAWGEIPADFGRK
;
A
#
# COMPACT_ATOMS: atom_id res chain seq x y z
N MET A 1 26.02 -12.40 2.07
CA MET A 1 25.61 -11.60 0.90
C MET A 1 24.42 -12.28 0.23
N ALA A 2 23.26 -11.65 0.15
CA ALA A 2 22.09 -12.24 -0.50
C ALA A 2 22.34 -12.36 -2.00
N GLN A 3 22.29 -13.56 -2.57
CA GLN A 3 22.38 -13.79 -4.02
C GLN A 3 21.25 -13.01 -4.72
N LYS A 4 21.59 -12.13 -5.66
CA LYS A 4 20.61 -11.47 -6.53
C LYS A 4 19.89 -12.56 -7.33
N LYS A 5 18.58 -12.76 -7.09
CA LYS A 5 17.77 -13.68 -7.89
C LYS A 5 17.82 -13.30 -9.36
N GLN A 6 18.10 -14.27 -10.22
CA GLN A 6 18.07 -14.15 -11.69
C GLN A 6 16.69 -13.66 -12.12
N LYS A 7 16.65 -12.66 -13.01
CA LYS A 7 15.42 -12.18 -13.66
C LYS A 7 15.47 -12.40 -15.15
N TYR A 8 14.31 -12.63 -15.75
CA TYR A 8 14.11 -12.76 -17.19
C TYR A 8 13.23 -11.61 -17.67
N TYR A 9 13.52 -11.08 -18.86
CA TYR A 9 12.81 -9.92 -19.40
C TYR A 9 12.14 -10.30 -20.72
N VAL A 10 10.86 -10.00 -20.84
CA VAL A 10 10.08 -10.17 -22.07
C VAL A 10 9.93 -8.80 -22.70
N VAL A 11 10.26 -8.71 -23.98
CA VAL A 11 10.04 -7.54 -24.83
C VAL A 11 9.03 -7.93 -25.89
N TRP A 12 7.82 -7.36 -25.81
CA TRP A 12 6.78 -7.56 -26.84
C TRP A 12 6.88 -6.57 -27.97
N PHE A 13 7.31 -5.33 -27.65
CA PHE A 13 7.59 -4.29 -28.64
C PHE A 13 8.95 -3.67 -28.37
N GLY A 14 9.88 -4.00 -29.25
CA GLY A 14 11.31 -3.64 -29.18
C GLY A 14 12.03 -4.18 -30.42
N ASN A 15 13.33 -3.97 -30.51
CA ASN A 15 14.16 -4.45 -31.63
C ASN A 15 15.41 -5.17 -31.14
N PRO A 16 15.41 -6.52 -31.20
CA PRO A 16 14.25 -7.39 -31.53
C PRO A 16 13.30 -7.59 -30.34
N ALA A 17 12.05 -8.02 -30.61
CA ALA A 17 11.16 -8.58 -29.59
C ALA A 17 11.67 -9.96 -29.17
N GLY A 18 11.52 -10.33 -27.90
CA GLY A 18 12.04 -11.60 -27.40
C GLY A 18 12.13 -11.73 -25.90
N ILE A 19 12.78 -12.81 -25.44
CA ILE A 19 13.04 -13.07 -24.02
C ILE A 19 14.55 -12.90 -23.77
N TYR A 20 14.89 -12.08 -22.77
CA TYR A 20 16.24 -11.73 -22.42
C TYR A 20 16.60 -12.21 -21.03
N HIS A 21 17.85 -12.63 -20.84
CA HIS A 21 18.32 -13.20 -19.58
C HIS A 21 18.93 -12.15 -18.65
N SER A 22 19.14 -10.92 -19.15
CA SER A 22 19.67 -9.81 -18.35
C SER A 22 18.97 -8.48 -18.68
N TRP A 23 18.98 -7.56 -17.72
CA TRP A 23 18.50 -6.20 -17.94
C TRP A 23 19.30 -5.48 -19.02
N LYS A 24 20.60 -5.73 -19.08
CA LYS A 24 21.49 -5.10 -20.06
C LYS A 24 21.10 -5.44 -21.52
N GLU A 25 20.80 -6.71 -21.78
CA GLU A 25 20.28 -7.15 -23.08
C GLU A 25 18.91 -6.55 -23.39
N CYS A 26 18.00 -6.56 -22.44
CA CYS A 26 16.68 -5.96 -22.57
C CYS A 26 16.78 -4.46 -22.89
N GLN A 27 17.66 -3.73 -22.22
CA GLN A 27 17.87 -2.30 -22.47
C GLN A 27 18.31 -2.02 -23.92
N VAL A 28 19.16 -2.86 -24.49
CA VAL A 28 19.59 -2.72 -25.90
C VAL A 28 18.38 -2.85 -26.83
N ALA A 29 17.52 -3.84 -26.58
CA ALA A 29 16.35 -4.11 -27.41
C ALA A 29 15.25 -3.03 -27.33
N ILE A 30 15.22 -2.22 -26.28
CA ILE A 30 14.21 -1.16 -26.10
C ILE A 30 14.76 0.25 -26.27
N LYS A 31 16.07 0.40 -26.41
CA LYS A 31 16.74 1.71 -26.50
C LYS A 31 16.26 2.48 -27.73
N GLY A 32 15.78 3.70 -27.52
CA GLY A 32 15.31 4.59 -28.58
C GLY A 32 13.95 4.23 -29.18
N ILE A 33 13.26 3.21 -28.68
CA ILE A 33 11.94 2.80 -29.16
C ILE A 33 10.86 3.46 -28.35
N SER A 34 10.14 4.41 -28.95
CA SER A 34 8.98 5.05 -28.34
C SER A 34 7.85 4.02 -28.16
N GLY A 35 7.29 3.94 -26.95
CA GLY A 35 6.22 2.98 -26.63
C GLY A 35 6.67 1.54 -26.45
N ALA A 36 7.99 1.28 -26.24
CA ALA A 36 8.50 -0.05 -25.97
C ALA A 36 7.70 -0.78 -24.88
N GLN A 37 7.36 -2.05 -25.14
CA GLN A 37 6.57 -2.88 -24.23
C GLN A 37 7.42 -4.02 -23.69
N TYR A 38 7.75 -3.97 -22.43
CA TYR A 38 8.59 -4.98 -21.77
C TYR A 38 8.22 -5.18 -20.30
N MET A 39 8.60 -6.34 -19.75
CA MET A 39 8.38 -6.66 -18.34
C MET A 39 9.38 -7.71 -17.84
N SER A 40 9.67 -7.70 -16.53
CA SER A 40 10.55 -8.68 -15.88
C SER A 40 9.78 -9.80 -15.21
N PHE A 41 10.33 -11.02 -15.24
CA PHE A 41 9.79 -12.24 -14.65
C PHE A 41 10.83 -12.91 -13.76
N GLU A 42 10.39 -13.62 -12.72
CA GLU A 42 11.28 -14.30 -11.77
C GLU A 42 11.75 -15.70 -12.26
N SER A 43 11.18 -16.22 -13.35
CA SER A 43 11.56 -17.50 -13.93
C SER A 43 11.42 -17.52 -15.45
N LEU A 44 12.24 -18.32 -16.11
CA LEU A 44 12.18 -18.51 -17.57
C LEU A 44 10.83 -19.13 -18.02
N PRO A 45 10.25 -20.13 -17.35
CA PRO A 45 8.92 -20.64 -17.72
C PRO A 45 7.84 -19.54 -17.71
N ALA A 46 7.84 -18.67 -16.66
CA ALA A 46 6.89 -17.55 -16.60
C ALA A 46 7.11 -16.55 -17.74
N ALA A 47 8.35 -16.26 -18.10
CA ALA A 47 8.69 -15.39 -19.23
C ALA A 47 8.21 -15.97 -20.56
N LYS A 48 8.38 -17.29 -20.79
CA LYS A 48 7.91 -17.99 -21.98
C LYS A 48 6.40 -17.95 -22.12
N ILE A 49 5.66 -18.20 -21.04
CA ILE A 49 4.20 -18.11 -21.02
C ILE A 49 3.75 -16.69 -21.32
N ALA A 50 4.45 -15.68 -20.77
CA ALA A 50 4.11 -14.28 -20.99
C ALA A 50 4.39 -13.85 -22.42
N TYR A 51 5.50 -14.27 -23.04
CA TYR A 51 5.85 -13.93 -24.41
C TYR A 51 4.81 -14.43 -25.42
N ASN A 52 4.17 -15.58 -25.15
CA ASN A 52 3.09 -16.14 -25.97
C ASN A 52 1.73 -15.46 -25.74
N LYS A 53 1.65 -14.45 -24.85
CA LYS A 53 0.43 -13.68 -24.57
C LYS A 53 0.65 -12.21 -24.92
N SER A 54 -0.43 -11.43 -24.96
CA SER A 54 -0.34 -9.99 -25.20
C SER A 54 0.26 -9.23 -24.02
N TYR A 55 1.01 -8.15 -24.29
CA TYR A 55 1.46 -7.22 -23.27
C TYR A 55 0.29 -6.66 -22.44
N GLN A 56 -0.88 -6.46 -23.05
CA GLN A 56 -2.08 -5.96 -22.38
C GLN A 56 -2.56 -6.90 -21.24
N ASP A 57 -2.31 -8.20 -21.36
CA ASP A 57 -2.64 -9.16 -20.31
C ASP A 57 -1.81 -8.98 -19.04
N TYR A 58 -0.69 -8.29 -19.15
CA TYR A 58 0.28 -8.05 -18.08
C TYR A 58 0.41 -6.57 -17.68
N LYS A 59 -0.04 -5.64 -18.53
CA LYS A 59 0.03 -4.19 -18.25
C LYS A 59 -0.72 -3.87 -16.95
N GLY A 60 -0.01 -3.24 -16.01
CA GLY A 60 -0.55 -2.93 -14.68
C GLY A 60 -0.58 -4.11 -13.70
N LYS A 61 -0.25 -5.34 -14.14
CA LYS A 61 -0.14 -6.52 -13.30
C LYS A 61 1.35 -6.80 -13.05
N THR A 62 1.82 -6.69 -11.82
CA THR A 62 3.20 -7.08 -11.49
C THR A 62 3.29 -8.60 -11.47
N PRO A 63 4.04 -9.25 -12.41
CA PRO A 63 4.20 -10.69 -12.41
C PRO A 63 4.84 -11.15 -11.09
N GLY A 64 4.21 -12.08 -10.41
CA GLY A 64 4.74 -12.67 -9.19
C GLY A 64 4.22 -12.09 -7.87
N LYS A 65 3.45 -10.98 -7.84
CA LYS A 65 2.87 -10.46 -6.59
C LYS A 65 1.53 -11.08 -6.18
N ASN A 66 0.82 -11.73 -7.08
CA ASN A 66 -0.44 -12.41 -6.77
C ASN A 66 -0.27 -13.93 -6.65
N LYS A 67 0.64 -14.42 -5.79
CA LYS A 67 0.46 -15.76 -5.24
C LYS A 67 -0.70 -15.69 -4.26
N THR A 68 -1.87 -16.10 -4.71
CA THR A 68 -2.97 -16.41 -3.80
C THR A 68 -2.44 -17.44 -2.81
N LEU A 69 -2.55 -17.11 -1.52
CA LEU A 69 -2.12 -18.05 -0.48
C LEU A 69 -2.97 -19.32 -0.57
N THR A 70 -2.34 -20.47 -0.39
CA THR A 70 -3.05 -21.74 -0.24
C THR A 70 -3.87 -21.72 1.05
N LEU A 71 -4.84 -22.63 1.19
CA LEU A 71 -5.64 -22.74 2.42
C LEU A 71 -4.77 -22.95 3.66
N SER A 72 -3.72 -23.78 3.57
CA SER A 72 -2.77 -23.99 4.65
C SER A 72 -1.99 -22.73 5.02
N GLN A 73 -1.52 -21.97 4.02
CA GLN A 73 -0.84 -20.70 4.26
C GLN A 73 -1.76 -19.63 4.84
N LYS A 74 -3.04 -19.62 4.48
CA LYS A 74 -4.03 -18.72 5.09
C LYS A 74 -4.29 -19.08 6.55
N ALA A 75 -4.33 -20.38 6.86
CA ALA A 75 -4.51 -20.87 8.22
C ALA A 75 -3.40 -20.42 9.19
N GLU A 76 -2.17 -20.26 8.71
CA GLU A 76 -1.04 -19.74 9.51
C GLU A 76 -1.27 -18.32 10.04
N TYR A 77 -2.06 -17.49 9.32
CA TYR A 77 -2.42 -16.14 9.77
C TYR A 77 -3.57 -16.11 10.80
N GLY A 78 -4.29 -17.24 10.98
CA GLY A 78 -5.49 -17.27 11.80
C GLY A 78 -6.59 -16.36 11.28
N GLN A 79 -7.55 -16.05 12.14
CA GLN A 79 -8.62 -15.09 11.85
C GLN A 79 -8.30 -13.72 12.46
N PRO A 80 -8.75 -12.61 11.81
CA PRO A 80 -8.58 -11.29 12.41
C PRO A 80 -9.39 -11.18 13.71
N ASN A 81 -8.85 -10.46 14.68
CA ASN A 81 -9.58 -10.14 15.89
C ASN A 81 -10.66 -9.09 15.58
N LEU A 82 -11.92 -9.47 15.66
CA LEU A 82 -13.04 -8.58 15.35
C LEU A 82 -13.28 -7.51 16.45
N TYR A 83 -12.78 -7.72 17.67
CA TYR A 83 -12.76 -6.69 18.71
C TYR A 83 -11.64 -5.68 18.45
N SER A 84 -11.81 -4.92 17.37
CA SER A 84 -10.81 -3.98 16.86
C SER A 84 -11.45 -2.87 16.03
N ILE A 85 -10.64 -1.90 15.63
CA ILE A 85 -11.00 -0.97 14.57
C ILE A 85 -10.06 -1.16 13.38
N ALA A 86 -10.54 -0.92 12.18
CA ALA A 86 -9.76 -0.89 10.96
C ALA A 86 -9.69 0.53 10.43
N VAL A 87 -8.52 0.94 9.94
CA VAL A 87 -8.34 2.28 9.36
C VAL A 87 -7.68 2.19 7.99
N ASP A 88 -8.11 3.07 7.09
CA ASP A 88 -7.59 3.14 5.73
C ASP A 88 -7.72 4.56 5.17
N ALA A 89 -7.06 4.81 4.04
CA ALA A 89 -7.14 6.04 3.29
C ALA A 89 -7.32 5.77 1.79
N ALA A 90 -7.94 6.69 1.10
CA ALA A 90 -8.02 6.70 -0.35
C ALA A 90 -7.47 8.01 -0.90
N CYS A 91 -6.77 7.94 -2.02
CA CYS A 91 -6.22 9.11 -2.68
C CYS A 91 -6.40 9.00 -4.20
N SER A 92 -7.08 9.98 -4.80
CA SER A 92 -7.25 10.10 -6.25
C SER A 92 -6.05 10.82 -6.86
N GLY A 93 -4.94 10.10 -7.09
CA GLY A 93 -3.68 10.64 -7.59
C GLY A 93 -2.57 10.63 -6.54
N ASN A 94 -1.36 11.06 -6.92
CA ASN A 94 -0.20 11.06 -6.03
C ASN A 94 0.77 12.22 -6.38
N PRO A 95 0.54 13.44 -5.84
CA PRO A 95 -0.52 13.85 -4.92
C PRO A 95 -1.90 13.98 -5.58
N GLY A 96 -2.96 13.94 -4.76
CA GLY A 96 -4.35 14.07 -5.21
C GLY A 96 -5.32 14.34 -4.06
N LEU A 97 -6.63 14.21 -4.35
CA LEU A 97 -7.67 14.28 -3.33
C LEU A 97 -7.59 13.08 -2.42
N MET A 98 -7.40 13.30 -1.14
CA MET A 98 -7.20 12.27 -0.11
C MET A 98 -8.27 12.36 0.97
N GLU A 99 -8.76 11.23 1.36
CA GLU A 99 -9.63 11.06 2.51
C GLU A 99 -9.22 9.84 3.31
N TYR A 100 -9.60 9.78 4.57
CA TYR A 100 -9.35 8.61 5.42
C TYR A 100 -10.50 8.34 6.38
N ARG A 101 -10.63 7.09 6.79
CA ARG A 101 -11.66 6.68 7.74
C ARG A 101 -11.20 5.59 8.69
N GLY A 102 -11.96 5.44 9.77
CA GLY A 102 -11.89 4.31 10.66
C GLY A 102 -13.26 3.68 10.82
N VAL A 103 -13.29 2.36 10.85
CA VAL A 103 -14.52 1.57 11.00
C VAL A 103 -14.35 0.55 12.13
N ASP A 104 -15.44 0.16 12.74
CA ASP A 104 -15.52 -1.01 13.61
C ASP A 104 -15.31 -2.27 12.76
N THR A 105 -14.35 -3.13 13.13
CA THR A 105 -13.96 -4.27 12.28
C THR A 105 -15.08 -5.30 12.17
N GLN A 106 -15.88 -5.49 13.21
CA GLN A 106 -16.95 -6.49 13.24
C GLN A 106 -18.17 -6.02 12.45
N THR A 107 -18.63 -4.80 12.72
CA THR A 107 -19.89 -4.27 12.19
C THR A 107 -19.72 -3.48 10.92
N GLN A 108 -18.49 -3.11 10.57
CA GLN A 108 -18.12 -2.20 9.47
C GLN A 108 -18.72 -0.80 9.62
N ARG A 109 -19.31 -0.48 10.77
CA ARG A 109 -19.84 0.85 11.07
C ARG A 109 -18.70 1.87 11.07
N GLN A 110 -18.88 2.96 10.33
CA GLN A 110 -17.94 4.07 10.31
C GLN A 110 -17.90 4.77 11.67
N LEU A 111 -16.69 4.89 12.23
CA LEU A 111 -16.44 5.55 13.52
C LEU A 111 -15.99 6.99 13.31
N PHE A 112 -15.20 7.23 12.29
CA PHE A 112 -14.80 8.56 11.86
C PHE A 112 -14.43 8.56 10.37
N HIS A 113 -14.52 9.75 9.77
CA HIS A 113 -14.12 10.04 8.41
C HIS A 113 -13.60 11.48 8.33
N GLN A 114 -12.57 11.72 7.53
CA GLN A 114 -11.98 13.03 7.29
C GLN A 114 -11.61 13.20 5.84
N GLY A 115 -11.80 14.40 5.34
CA GLY A 115 -11.53 14.75 3.95
C GLY A 115 -12.82 15.08 3.17
N PRO A 116 -12.72 15.24 1.83
CA PRO A 116 -11.47 15.16 1.06
C PRO A 116 -10.52 16.34 1.30
N PHE A 117 -9.22 16.06 1.25
CA PHE A 117 -8.15 17.05 1.34
C PHE A 117 -7.38 17.11 0.04
N ASP A 118 -7.03 18.32 -0.38
CA ASP A 118 -6.34 18.55 -1.65
C ASP A 118 -4.84 18.23 -1.57
N GLN A 119 -4.26 17.80 -2.70
CA GLN A 119 -2.83 17.59 -2.89
C GLN A 119 -2.13 16.83 -1.76
N ALA A 120 -2.74 15.74 -1.31
CA ALA A 120 -2.17 14.83 -0.34
C ALA A 120 -1.73 13.50 -0.99
N THR A 121 -1.23 12.58 -0.21
CA THR A 121 -0.83 11.23 -0.67
C THR A 121 -1.50 10.16 0.17
N ASN A 122 -1.69 8.96 -0.39
CA ASN A 122 -2.28 7.85 0.33
C ASN A 122 -1.54 7.55 1.65
N ASN A 123 -0.20 7.46 1.61
CA ASN A 123 0.60 7.19 2.81
C ASN A 123 0.39 8.21 3.94
N VAL A 124 0.19 9.50 3.59
CA VAL A 124 -0.13 10.55 4.57
C VAL A 124 -1.52 10.31 5.16
N GLY A 125 -2.50 9.98 4.32
CA GLY A 125 -3.85 9.63 4.77
C GLY A 125 -3.87 8.45 5.74
N GLU A 126 -3.17 7.36 5.40
CA GLU A 126 -3.02 6.17 6.24
C GLU A 126 -2.35 6.49 7.59
N PHE A 127 -1.32 7.35 7.59
CA PHE A 127 -0.69 7.82 8.82
C PHE A 127 -1.66 8.62 9.69
N LEU A 128 -2.39 9.56 9.10
CA LEU A 128 -3.40 10.37 9.81
C LEU A 128 -4.54 9.49 10.34
N ALA A 129 -5.01 8.51 9.55
CA ALA A 129 -6.02 7.55 9.95
C ALA A 129 -5.60 6.75 11.19
N LEU A 130 -4.35 6.27 11.23
CA LEU A 130 -3.81 5.55 12.38
C LEU A 130 -3.75 6.43 13.62
N VAL A 131 -3.23 7.65 13.50
CA VAL A 131 -3.13 8.56 14.66
C VAL A 131 -4.50 8.98 15.16
N HIS A 132 -5.46 9.25 14.26
CA HIS A 132 -6.84 9.54 14.61
C HIS A 132 -7.48 8.36 15.34
N GLY A 133 -7.29 7.12 14.84
CA GLY A 133 -7.78 5.91 15.49
C GLY A 133 -7.20 5.71 16.89
N LEU A 134 -5.91 5.94 17.09
CA LEU A 134 -5.27 5.89 18.41
C LEU A 134 -5.87 6.94 19.36
N ALA A 135 -6.05 8.17 18.88
CA ALA A 135 -6.65 9.25 19.66
C ALA A 135 -8.12 8.95 20.01
N PHE A 136 -8.87 8.40 19.05
CA PHE A 136 -10.25 7.95 19.25
C PHE A 136 -10.34 6.89 20.35
N LEU A 137 -9.55 5.80 20.24
CA LEU A 137 -9.57 4.72 21.25
C LEU A 137 -9.16 5.22 22.63
N LYS A 138 -8.16 6.11 22.70
CA LYS A 138 -7.76 6.73 23.97
C LYS A 138 -8.89 7.54 24.60
N LYS A 139 -9.59 8.36 23.80
CA LYS A 139 -10.74 9.14 24.25
C LYS A 139 -11.87 8.25 24.76
N GLU A 140 -12.16 7.17 24.06
CA GLU A 140 -13.19 6.17 24.44
C GLU A 140 -12.74 5.24 25.56
N LYS A 141 -11.50 5.37 26.07
CA LYS A 141 -10.90 4.47 27.08
C LYS A 141 -11.00 3.00 26.66
N SER A 142 -10.86 2.73 25.38
CA SER A 142 -11.01 1.41 24.76
C SER A 142 -9.65 0.71 24.65
N ASP A 143 -9.64 -0.58 24.92
CA ASP A 143 -8.49 -1.49 24.82
C ASP A 143 -8.40 -2.20 23.46
N ARG A 144 -9.31 -1.88 22.53
CA ARG A 144 -9.32 -2.45 21.19
C ARG A 144 -8.00 -2.18 20.46
N MET A 145 -7.63 -3.13 19.61
CA MET A 145 -6.50 -2.94 18.68
C MET A 145 -6.91 -2.20 17.41
N ILE A 146 -5.91 -1.73 16.65
CA ILE A 146 -6.10 -1.06 15.36
C ILE A 146 -5.46 -1.88 14.25
N TYR A 147 -6.20 -2.16 13.21
CA TYR A 147 -5.69 -2.70 11.96
C TYR A 147 -5.43 -1.60 10.92
N SER A 148 -4.30 -1.72 10.23
CA SER A 148 -3.99 -0.99 9.00
C SER A 148 -3.22 -1.89 8.05
N ASP A 149 -3.46 -1.80 6.77
CA ASP A 149 -2.74 -2.55 5.74
C ASP A 149 -1.45 -1.83 5.28
N SER A 150 -1.19 -0.62 5.76
CA SER A 150 -0.01 0.17 5.44
C SER A 150 1.16 -0.08 6.38
N ARG A 151 2.15 -0.82 5.91
CA ARG A 151 3.43 -0.98 6.65
C ARG A 151 4.19 0.35 6.80
N ILE A 152 4.02 1.25 5.83
CA ILE A 152 4.66 2.57 5.83
C ILE A 152 4.10 3.42 6.96
N ALA A 153 2.77 3.55 7.02
CA ALA A 153 2.10 4.33 8.04
C ALA A 153 2.35 3.78 9.45
N ILE A 154 2.29 2.46 9.64
CA ILE A 154 2.64 1.79 10.90
C ILE A 154 4.08 2.15 11.31
N GLY A 155 5.02 2.11 10.36
CA GLY A 155 6.42 2.49 10.60
C GLY A 155 6.58 3.96 11.00
N TRP A 156 5.78 4.87 10.41
CA TRP A 156 5.81 6.29 10.75
C TRP A 156 5.23 6.56 12.14
N VAL A 157 4.14 5.89 12.51
CA VAL A 157 3.57 5.99 13.87
C VAL A 157 4.57 5.52 14.92
N LYS A 158 5.25 4.37 14.70
CA LYS A 158 6.31 3.88 15.60
C LYS A 158 7.46 4.89 15.77
N LYS A 159 7.82 5.59 14.71
CA LYS A 159 8.84 6.64 14.72
C LYS A 159 8.33 7.99 15.23
N LYS A 160 7.02 8.11 15.48
CA LYS A 160 6.34 9.36 15.83
C LYS A 160 6.61 10.48 14.82
N LYS A 161 6.81 10.12 13.54
CA LYS A 161 7.19 11.04 12.46
C LYS A 161 6.61 10.59 11.12
N CYS A 162 5.89 11.50 10.46
CA CYS A 162 5.42 11.35 9.07
C CYS A 162 6.57 11.64 8.11
N ASN A 163 7.23 10.59 7.63
CA ASN A 163 8.39 10.73 6.74
C ASN A 163 7.98 10.87 5.27
N THR A 164 7.07 11.81 4.99
CA THR A 164 6.59 12.09 3.64
C THR A 164 7.59 12.89 2.82
N LYS A 165 7.58 12.68 1.49
CA LYS A 165 8.28 13.52 0.50
C LYS A 165 7.38 14.58 -0.13
N LEU A 166 6.14 14.67 0.33
CA LEU A 166 5.19 15.68 -0.12
C LEU A 166 5.73 17.08 0.16
N LYS A 167 5.70 17.96 -0.83
CA LYS A 167 6.08 19.36 -0.66
C LYS A 167 4.90 20.19 -0.18
N LYS A 168 5.13 21.06 0.81
CA LYS A 168 4.11 22.02 1.28
C LYS A 168 3.80 23.02 0.19
N THR A 169 2.52 23.27 -0.04
CA THR A 169 1.97 24.28 -0.96
C THR A 169 0.77 24.95 -0.27
N THR A 170 0.28 26.04 -0.83
CA THR A 170 -0.94 26.69 -0.33
C THR A 170 -2.17 25.76 -0.38
N LYS A 171 -2.23 24.84 -1.36
CA LYS A 171 -3.35 23.92 -1.52
C LYS A 171 -3.39 22.77 -0.51
N ASN A 172 -2.26 22.43 0.09
CA ASN A 172 -2.17 21.31 1.06
C ASN A 172 -1.71 21.76 2.46
N GLU A 173 -1.81 23.03 2.77
CA GLU A 173 -1.39 23.58 4.06
C GLU A 173 -2.08 22.88 5.23
N VAL A 174 -3.38 22.66 5.13
CA VAL A 174 -4.19 21.91 6.11
C VAL A 174 -3.62 20.51 6.39
N ILE A 175 -3.11 19.83 5.35
CA ILE A 175 -2.48 18.49 5.52
C ILE A 175 -1.23 18.60 6.39
N PHE A 176 -0.40 19.62 6.18
CA PHE A 176 0.81 19.79 7.01
C PHE A 176 0.50 20.20 8.44
N GLU A 177 -0.58 20.95 8.67
CA GLU A 177 -1.10 21.20 10.01
C GLU A 177 -1.57 19.93 10.69
N LEU A 178 -2.33 19.07 10.00
CA LEU A 178 -2.77 17.78 10.51
C LEU A 178 -1.60 16.86 10.82
N ILE A 179 -0.58 16.80 9.94
CA ILE A 179 0.66 16.04 10.19
C ILE A 179 1.34 16.54 11.47
N SER A 180 1.52 17.85 11.61
CA SER A 180 2.17 18.45 12.79
C SER A 180 1.40 18.14 14.07
N ARG A 181 0.06 18.24 14.05
CA ARG A 181 -0.80 17.88 15.19
C ARG A 181 -0.70 16.40 15.52
N ALA A 182 -0.69 15.53 14.52
CA ALA A 182 -0.56 14.09 14.69
C ALA A 182 0.79 13.71 15.31
N GLU A 183 1.89 14.30 14.84
CA GLU A 183 3.23 14.08 15.38
C GLU A 183 3.33 14.58 16.84
N LEU A 184 2.76 15.76 17.12
CA LEU A 184 2.73 16.32 18.47
C LEU A 184 1.90 15.45 19.41
N TRP A 185 0.75 14.95 18.94
CA TRP A 185 -0.08 14.02 19.71
C TRP A 185 0.68 12.73 20.05
N LEU A 186 1.37 12.13 19.10
CA LEU A 186 2.18 10.93 19.31
C LEU A 186 3.34 11.15 20.29
N LYS A 187 3.92 12.35 20.32
CA LYS A 187 5.00 12.70 21.28
C LYS A 187 4.47 12.84 22.71
N ASN A 188 3.31 13.48 22.86
CA ASN A 188 2.76 13.88 24.15
C ASN A 188 1.80 12.85 24.76
N ASN A 189 1.48 11.78 24.03
CA ASN A 189 0.53 10.77 24.50
C ASN A 189 1.14 9.38 24.49
N SER A 190 0.85 8.61 25.55
CA SER A 190 0.94 7.17 25.57
C SER A 190 -0.39 6.56 25.16
N TYR A 191 -0.35 5.38 24.54
CA TYR A 191 -1.50 4.58 24.16
C TYR A 191 -1.20 3.09 24.39
N SER A 192 -2.21 2.33 24.80
CA SER A 192 -2.12 0.88 25.04
C SER A 192 -2.56 0.04 23.85
N SER A 193 -3.26 0.64 22.89
CA SER A 193 -3.77 -0.06 21.71
C SER A 193 -2.65 -0.61 20.83
N PHE A 194 -2.72 -1.90 20.49
CA PHE A 194 -1.80 -2.52 19.56
C PHE A 194 -2.16 -2.12 18.12
N ILE A 195 -1.13 -1.73 17.34
CA ILE A 195 -1.26 -1.53 15.91
C ILE A 195 -0.81 -2.78 15.20
N VAL A 196 -1.71 -3.42 14.47
CA VAL A 196 -1.47 -4.70 13.79
C VAL A 196 -1.66 -4.52 12.29
N LYS A 197 -0.76 -5.15 11.53
CA LYS A 197 -0.86 -5.17 10.07
C LYS A 197 -2.03 -6.05 9.65
N TRP A 198 -2.94 -5.50 8.85
CA TRP A 198 -3.98 -6.29 8.18
C TRP A 198 -3.36 -7.12 7.05
N GLU A 199 -3.57 -8.41 7.07
CA GLU A 199 -2.99 -9.33 6.09
C GLU A 199 -3.97 -9.55 4.92
N THR A 200 -4.04 -8.58 4.02
CA THR A 200 -4.94 -8.55 2.84
C THR A 200 -4.91 -9.85 2.02
N LYS A 201 -3.76 -10.52 1.93
CA LYS A 201 -3.64 -11.79 1.21
C LYS A 201 -4.38 -12.95 1.88
N ALA A 202 -4.50 -12.93 3.21
CA ALA A 202 -5.16 -13.97 3.98
C ALA A 202 -6.64 -13.64 4.20
N TRP A 203 -6.94 -12.39 4.56
CA TRP A 203 -8.25 -11.97 5.06
C TRP A 203 -9.10 -11.17 4.05
N GLY A 204 -8.55 -10.86 2.85
CA GLY A 204 -9.21 -10.00 1.88
C GLY A 204 -8.96 -8.52 2.16
N GLU A 205 -9.72 -7.63 1.50
CA GLU A 205 -9.58 -6.19 1.69
C GLU A 205 -9.90 -5.80 3.15
N ILE A 206 -9.24 -4.75 3.63
CA ILE A 206 -9.46 -4.24 4.99
C ILE A 206 -10.89 -3.67 5.12
N PRO A 207 -11.60 -3.86 6.25
CA PRO A 207 -12.96 -3.34 6.40
C PRO A 207 -13.13 -1.84 6.14
N ALA A 208 -12.06 -1.07 6.33
CA ALA A 208 -12.02 0.37 6.04
C ALA A 208 -11.74 0.71 4.58
N ASP A 209 -11.51 -0.27 3.67
CA ASP A 209 -11.24 -0.01 2.25
C ASP A 209 -12.37 0.78 1.59
N PHE A 210 -12.00 1.81 0.82
CA PHE A 210 -12.97 2.70 0.17
C PHE A 210 -13.62 2.08 -1.09
N GLY A 211 -13.19 0.90 -1.53
CA GLY A 211 -13.72 0.24 -2.72
C GLY A 211 -13.44 0.96 -4.03
N ARG A 212 -12.53 1.93 -4.04
CA ARG A 212 -12.12 2.67 -5.24
C ARG A 212 -10.89 2.01 -5.85
N LYS A 213 -11.11 1.25 -6.91
CA LYS A 213 -10.05 0.63 -7.73
C LYS A 213 -10.09 1.18 -9.14
#